data_3e35a4ebc8d237cc9c650df57e0bb92d
#
_entry.id   3e35a4ebc8d237cc9c650df57e0bb92d
#
_cell.length_a   1.000
_cell.length_b   1.000
_cell.length_c   1.000
_cell.angle_alpha   90.00
_cell.angle_beta   90.00
_cell.angle_gamma   90.00
#
_symmetry.space_group_name_H-M   'P 1'
#
loop_
_entity.id
_entity.type
_entity.pdbx_description
1 polymer ?
#
loop_
_entity_poly.entity_id
_entity_poly.type
_entity_poly.pdbx_seq_one_letter_code
_entity_poly.pdbx_strand_id
1 'polypeptide(L)'
;MTRMVAITAFLITLAAASAGAIAVTSGSGASEAAVTAATFEPPAQAAKKKPIPYEINDLFIETNATDGDIGLQLLADVDEWDKFTLRDPNGRKLMMKAQTKGRLQGWGLTELFWEAAEPEFSEVPLRKFKKRFPAGKYTFRGRSVDGRKIAGSDKLTHVIPEGPVITSPTKNEQVNANSLAVSWEPVTNPAGVEIASYQVIVVQEPVERVTLNLDADVTSVDIPAEALTPGAPETKVEVLAKEKSGNQTITEVPFSVK
;
A
#
# COMPACT_ATOMS: atom_id res chain seq x y z
N MET A 1 11.89 -20.87 -20.03
CA MET A 1 11.31 -19.52 -20.09
C MET A 1 11.31 -19.01 -18.65
N THR A 2 12.22 -18.12 -18.31
CA THR A 2 12.40 -17.59 -16.97
C THR A 2 11.46 -16.39 -16.88
N ARG A 3 10.37 -16.53 -16.09
CA ARG A 3 9.48 -15.40 -15.80
C ARG A 3 10.27 -14.40 -14.96
N MET A 4 10.58 -13.24 -15.52
CA MET A 4 10.99 -12.08 -14.73
C MET A 4 9.73 -11.51 -14.11
N VAL A 5 9.60 -11.63 -12.80
CA VAL A 5 8.58 -10.93 -12.01
C VAL A 5 9.04 -9.50 -11.89
N ALA A 6 8.32 -8.57 -12.49
CA ALA A 6 8.54 -7.15 -12.28
C ALA A 6 8.15 -6.85 -10.83
N ILE A 7 9.13 -6.62 -9.98
CA ILE A 7 8.91 -6.14 -8.61
C ILE A 7 8.67 -4.65 -8.70
N THR A 8 7.41 -4.24 -8.73
CA THR A 8 7.05 -2.83 -8.59
C THR A 8 7.37 -2.40 -7.16
N ALA A 9 8.52 -1.80 -6.96
CA ALA A 9 8.93 -1.29 -5.66
C ALA A 9 8.12 -0.04 -5.32
N PHE A 10 7.20 -0.17 -4.39
CA PHE A 10 6.45 0.96 -3.83
C PHE A 10 7.37 1.79 -2.91
N LEU A 11 7.94 2.87 -3.42
CA LEU A 11 8.60 3.89 -2.60
C LEU A 11 7.53 4.86 -2.07
N ILE A 12 7.12 4.65 -0.82
CA ILE A 12 6.27 5.61 -0.10
C ILE A 12 7.19 6.66 0.53
N THR A 13 7.14 7.88 0.02
CA THR A 13 7.79 9.03 0.67
C THR A 13 6.95 9.45 1.88
N LEU A 14 7.40 9.06 3.06
CA LEU A 14 6.79 9.45 4.33
C LEU A 14 7.25 10.87 4.70
N ALA A 15 6.33 11.83 4.75
CA ALA A 15 6.58 13.14 5.37
C ALA A 15 6.27 13.03 6.87
N ALA A 16 7.30 12.82 7.68
CA ALA A 16 7.16 12.83 9.13
C ALA A 16 7.14 14.27 9.65
N ALA A 17 6.01 14.70 10.17
CA ALA A 17 5.90 15.92 10.98
C ALA A 17 5.95 15.55 12.46
N SER A 18 7.13 15.66 13.09
CA SER A 18 7.28 15.52 14.53
C SER A 18 7.23 16.90 15.20
N ALA A 19 6.19 17.15 15.98
CA ALA A 19 6.14 18.25 16.94
C ALA A 19 6.06 17.68 18.35
N GLY A 20 7.20 17.54 19.01
CA GLY A 20 7.30 17.21 20.43
C GLY A 20 7.52 18.47 21.27
N ALA A 21 6.55 18.84 22.09
CA ALA A 21 6.75 19.88 23.12
C ALA A 21 7.03 19.20 24.47
N ILE A 22 8.19 19.45 25.03
CA ILE A 22 8.57 19.04 26.38
C ILE A 22 8.26 20.22 27.32
N ALA A 23 7.35 20.01 28.26
CA ALA A 23 7.16 20.95 29.38
C ALA A 23 7.80 20.35 30.64
N VAL A 24 8.83 21.01 31.16
CA VAL A 24 9.45 20.73 32.44
C VAL A 24 8.87 21.71 33.46
N THR A 25 8.21 21.20 34.48
CA THR A 25 7.88 21.99 35.68
C THR A 25 8.53 21.37 36.93
N SER A 26 9.48 22.09 37.48
CA SER A 26 10.03 21.86 38.80
C SER A 26 9.17 22.52 39.88
N GLY A 27 8.87 21.81 40.94
CA GLY A 27 8.21 22.35 42.12
C GLY A 27 8.55 21.54 43.36
N SER A 28 9.39 22.14 44.19
CA SER A 28 9.77 21.64 45.51
C SER A 28 8.71 22.03 46.57
N GLY A 29 8.45 21.16 47.52
CA GLY A 29 7.65 21.50 48.72
C GLY A 29 7.52 20.31 49.65
N ALA A 30 8.24 20.38 50.76
CA ALA A 30 8.09 19.45 51.88
C ALA A 30 6.93 19.87 52.78
N SER A 31 6.17 18.92 53.29
CA SER A 31 5.55 19.02 54.66
C SER A 31 4.77 17.79 55.10
N GLU A 32 5.11 17.33 56.29
CA GLU A 32 4.35 16.71 57.36
C GLU A 32 3.50 15.45 57.15
N ALA A 33 3.90 14.47 57.94
CA ALA A 33 3.22 13.20 58.14
C ALA A 33 1.92 13.36 58.94
N ALA A 34 0.82 12.91 58.38
CA ALA A 34 -0.39 12.53 59.06
C ALA A 34 -0.64 11.05 58.85
N VAL A 35 -0.55 10.25 59.88
CA VAL A 35 -0.89 8.82 59.87
C VAL A 35 -2.43 8.72 59.87
N THR A 36 -2.99 8.49 58.69
CA THR A 36 -4.41 8.12 58.56
C THR A 36 -4.54 6.66 58.19
N ALA A 37 -5.47 5.96 58.85
CA ALA A 37 -5.74 4.54 58.64
C ALA A 37 -5.99 4.22 57.18
N ALA A 38 -5.19 3.31 56.62
CA ALA A 38 -5.32 2.83 55.24
C ALA A 38 -6.64 2.04 55.13
N THR A 39 -7.65 2.63 54.55
CA THR A 39 -8.75 1.90 53.93
C THR A 39 -8.17 1.19 52.68
N PHE A 40 -8.23 -0.13 52.71
CA PHE A 40 -7.82 -0.96 51.57
C PHE A 40 -8.81 -0.73 50.42
N GLU A 41 -8.52 0.22 49.54
CA GLU A 41 -9.22 0.32 48.27
C GLU A 41 -8.71 -0.84 47.37
N PRO A 42 -9.63 -1.62 46.80
CA PRO A 42 -9.21 -2.64 45.83
C PRO A 42 -8.51 -1.92 44.66
N PRO A 43 -7.41 -2.52 44.12
CA PRO A 43 -6.67 -1.88 43.06
C PRO A 43 -7.60 -1.53 41.92
N ALA A 44 -7.64 -0.25 41.57
CA ALA A 44 -8.39 0.26 40.43
C ALA A 44 -8.04 -0.61 39.22
N GLN A 45 -9.06 -1.24 38.62
CA GLN A 45 -8.86 -2.04 37.39
C GLN A 45 -8.18 -1.12 36.39
N ALA A 46 -6.93 -1.43 36.07
CA ALA A 46 -6.13 -0.66 35.12
C ALA A 46 -6.95 -0.51 33.84
N ALA A 47 -7.31 0.72 33.51
CA ALA A 47 -8.09 1.02 32.32
C ALA A 47 -7.41 0.36 31.11
N LYS A 48 -8.14 -0.50 30.41
CA LYS A 48 -7.60 -1.20 29.23
C LYS A 48 -7.15 -0.13 28.23
N LYS A 49 -5.84 0.00 28.02
CA LYS A 49 -5.29 0.94 27.03
C LYS A 49 -5.94 0.67 25.69
N LYS A 50 -6.36 1.74 24.99
CA LYS A 50 -6.91 1.63 23.62
C LYS A 50 -5.87 0.99 22.71
N PRO A 51 -6.27 0.14 21.75
CA PRO A 51 -5.36 -0.37 20.74
C PRO A 51 -4.72 0.78 19.96
N ILE A 52 -3.48 0.59 19.53
CA ILE A 52 -2.80 1.47 18.55
C ILE A 52 -3.52 1.28 17.22
N PRO A 53 -3.97 2.34 16.54
CA PRO A 53 -4.47 2.24 15.18
C PRO A 53 -3.29 2.01 14.21
N TYR A 54 -3.55 1.42 13.05
CA TYR A 54 -2.64 1.48 11.93
C TYR A 54 -2.68 2.89 11.32
N GLU A 55 -1.55 3.38 10.85
CA GLU A 55 -1.46 4.58 10.03
C GLU A 55 -1.94 4.25 8.61
N ILE A 56 -1.49 3.11 8.07
CA ILE A 56 -1.96 2.52 6.81
C ILE A 56 -2.36 1.07 7.07
N ASN A 57 -3.50 0.65 6.53
CA ASN A 57 -3.95 -0.74 6.59
C ASN A 57 -4.81 -1.06 5.36
N ASP A 58 -4.16 -1.08 4.21
CA ASP A 58 -4.78 -1.24 2.91
C ASP A 58 -4.67 -2.69 2.44
N LEU A 59 -5.78 -3.22 1.95
CA LEU A 59 -5.86 -4.51 1.28
C LEU A 59 -6.64 -4.32 -0.01
N PHE A 60 -6.00 -4.50 -1.14
CA PHE A 60 -6.60 -4.18 -2.43
C PHE A 60 -6.27 -5.22 -3.50
N ILE A 61 -7.05 -5.18 -4.56
CA ILE A 61 -6.86 -6.00 -5.76
C ILE A 61 -6.09 -5.18 -6.77
N GLU A 62 -5.06 -5.78 -7.33
CA GLU A 62 -4.39 -5.27 -8.53
C GLU A 62 -4.65 -6.21 -9.70
N THR A 63 -4.90 -5.64 -10.87
CA THR A 63 -4.96 -6.35 -12.14
C THR A 63 -4.01 -5.72 -13.12
N ASN A 64 -3.35 -6.54 -13.94
CA ASN A 64 -2.60 -6.05 -15.09
C ASN A 64 -3.41 -6.33 -16.35
N ALA A 65 -3.91 -5.29 -16.99
CA ALA A 65 -4.72 -5.41 -18.20
C ALA A 65 -3.88 -5.84 -19.42
N THR A 66 -2.57 -5.62 -19.39
CA THR A 66 -1.64 -6.01 -20.46
C THR A 66 -1.32 -7.49 -20.41
N ASP A 67 -1.02 -8.01 -19.22
CA ASP A 67 -0.65 -9.42 -19.01
C ASP A 67 -1.86 -10.31 -18.75
N GLY A 68 -2.99 -9.71 -18.35
CA GLY A 68 -4.24 -10.43 -18.11
C GLY A 68 -4.20 -11.25 -16.82
N ASP A 69 -3.63 -10.70 -15.77
CA ASP A 69 -3.48 -11.34 -14.46
C ASP A 69 -4.14 -10.54 -13.32
N ILE A 70 -4.12 -11.10 -12.12
CA ILE A 70 -4.76 -10.52 -10.94
C ILE A 70 -4.07 -10.96 -9.66
N GLY A 71 -3.77 -10.00 -8.80
CA GLY A 71 -3.18 -10.21 -7.48
C GLY A 71 -3.96 -9.57 -6.35
N LEU A 72 -3.60 -9.97 -5.13
CA LEU A 72 -4.03 -9.32 -3.90
C LEU A 72 -2.81 -8.71 -3.26
N GLN A 73 -2.89 -7.44 -2.89
CA GLN A 73 -1.80 -6.70 -2.26
C GLN A 73 -2.21 -6.20 -0.88
N LEU A 74 -1.24 -6.03 -0.01
CA LEU A 74 -1.41 -5.48 1.33
C LEU A 74 -0.28 -4.51 1.65
N LEU A 75 -0.67 -3.36 2.19
CA LEU A 75 0.23 -2.43 2.85
C LEU A 75 -0.28 -2.17 4.27
N ALA A 76 0.58 -2.34 5.25
CA ALA A 76 0.29 -2.01 6.64
C ALA A 76 1.45 -1.24 7.24
N ASP A 77 1.17 -0.08 7.83
CA ASP A 77 2.12 0.77 8.53
C ASP A 77 1.60 1.10 9.92
N VAL A 78 2.45 0.99 10.93
CA VAL A 78 2.13 1.26 12.34
C VAL A 78 3.42 1.30 13.17
N ASP A 79 3.36 1.89 14.36
CA ASP A 79 4.44 1.79 15.38
C ASP A 79 5.04 0.36 15.46
N GLU A 80 6.26 0.24 15.97
CA GLU A 80 7.05 -1.00 16.01
C GLU A 80 6.23 -2.19 16.52
N TRP A 81 5.99 -3.14 15.63
CA TRP A 81 5.24 -4.36 15.94
C TRP A 81 6.11 -5.62 15.95
N ASP A 82 5.77 -6.57 16.79
CA ASP A 82 6.39 -7.89 16.85
C ASP A 82 5.49 -8.98 16.28
N LYS A 83 4.19 -8.69 16.11
CA LYS A 83 3.21 -9.66 15.62
C LYS A 83 2.12 -8.99 14.79
N PHE A 84 1.82 -9.60 13.65
CA PHE A 84 0.78 -9.20 12.72
C PHE A 84 -0.11 -10.39 12.37
N THR A 85 -1.40 -10.16 12.20
CA THR A 85 -2.35 -11.14 11.65
C THR A 85 -3.42 -10.45 10.82
N LEU A 86 -3.72 -11.04 9.66
CA LEU A 86 -4.84 -10.66 8.79
C LEU A 86 -5.90 -11.76 8.82
N ARG A 87 -7.18 -11.37 8.95
CA ARG A 87 -8.32 -12.28 8.92
C ARG A 87 -9.34 -11.87 7.88
N ASP A 88 -10.03 -12.87 7.34
CA ASP A 88 -11.10 -12.72 6.35
C ASP A 88 -12.32 -11.95 6.93
N PRO A 89 -13.28 -11.52 6.09
CA PRO A 89 -14.44 -10.76 6.54
C PRO A 89 -15.29 -11.47 7.59
N ASN A 90 -15.28 -12.80 7.61
CA ASN A 90 -16.02 -13.61 8.60
C ASN A 90 -15.25 -13.74 9.92
N GLY A 91 -14.01 -13.22 10.00
CA GLY A 91 -13.13 -13.31 11.15
C GLY A 91 -12.66 -14.73 11.50
N ARG A 92 -13.06 -15.72 10.70
CA ARG A 92 -12.84 -17.15 10.98
C ARG A 92 -11.53 -17.66 10.40
N LYS A 93 -11.20 -17.21 9.18
CA LYS A 93 -9.99 -17.67 8.50
C LYS A 93 -8.84 -16.72 8.73
N LEU A 94 -7.75 -17.25 9.26
CA LEU A 94 -6.47 -16.56 9.27
C LEU A 94 -5.91 -16.63 7.85
N MET A 95 -5.67 -15.45 7.26
CA MET A 95 -5.08 -15.35 5.93
C MET A 95 -3.57 -15.28 6.01
N MET A 96 -3.07 -14.50 6.97
CA MET A 96 -1.64 -14.30 7.15
C MET A 96 -1.30 -14.09 8.63
N LYS A 97 -0.10 -14.55 9.02
CA LYS A 97 0.53 -14.25 10.29
C LYS A 97 2.01 -13.97 10.05
N ALA A 98 2.50 -12.83 10.54
CA ALA A 98 3.92 -12.51 10.63
C ALA A 98 4.31 -12.30 12.09
N GLN A 99 5.57 -12.62 12.43
CA GLN A 99 6.10 -12.43 13.77
C GLN A 99 7.61 -12.27 13.70
N THR A 100 8.15 -11.27 14.39
CA THR A 100 9.59 -11.09 14.55
C THR A 100 10.16 -12.16 15.48
N LYS A 101 11.35 -12.67 15.16
CA LYS A 101 12.08 -13.66 15.94
C LYS A 101 13.59 -13.39 15.87
N GLY A 102 14.36 -14.05 16.73
CA GLY A 102 15.82 -13.94 16.73
C GLY A 102 16.27 -12.50 16.95
N ARG A 103 17.12 -11.98 16.10
CA ARG A 103 17.69 -10.63 16.22
C ARG A 103 16.68 -9.50 16.07
N LEU A 104 15.55 -9.75 15.42
CA LEU A 104 14.45 -8.76 15.28
C LEU A 104 13.48 -8.81 16.48
N GLN A 105 13.61 -9.79 17.37
CA GLN A 105 12.76 -9.88 18.55
C GLN A 105 13.01 -8.69 19.47
N GLY A 106 11.95 -7.95 19.81
CA GLY A 106 12.05 -6.73 20.63
C GLY A 106 12.59 -5.50 19.88
N TRP A 107 13.05 -5.65 18.63
CA TRP A 107 13.37 -4.52 17.76
C TRP A 107 12.13 -4.02 17.03
N GLY A 108 11.33 -4.96 16.51
CA GLY A 108 10.10 -4.69 15.80
C GLY A 108 10.28 -4.41 14.31
N LEU A 109 9.14 -4.28 13.64
CA LEU A 109 8.99 -3.79 12.27
C LEU A 109 7.94 -2.68 12.29
N THR A 110 8.02 -1.74 11.37
CA THR A 110 7.03 -0.64 11.26
C THR A 110 6.11 -0.88 10.07
N GLU A 111 6.63 -1.43 8.99
CA GLU A 111 5.90 -1.62 7.74
C GLU A 111 5.84 -3.11 7.36
N LEU A 112 4.76 -3.49 6.69
CA LEU A 112 4.60 -4.78 6.03
C LEU A 112 3.92 -4.54 4.69
N PHE A 113 4.66 -4.76 3.62
CA PHE A 113 4.14 -4.87 2.27
C PHE A 113 4.24 -6.33 1.80
N TRP A 114 3.23 -6.80 1.10
CA TRP A 114 3.31 -8.02 0.31
C TRP A 114 2.35 -7.98 -0.87
N GLU A 115 2.75 -8.68 -1.88
CA GLU A 115 2.01 -8.95 -3.10
C GLU A 115 1.83 -10.46 -3.20
N ALA A 116 0.60 -10.91 -3.48
CA ALA A 116 0.34 -12.32 -3.74
C ALA A 116 0.80 -12.68 -5.15
N ALA A 117 0.95 -13.99 -5.41
CA ALA A 117 1.13 -14.45 -6.77
C ALA A 117 -0.02 -13.96 -7.66
N GLU A 118 0.32 -13.55 -8.87
CA GLU A 118 -0.59 -12.98 -9.86
C GLU A 118 -0.84 -13.97 -11.00
N PRO A 119 -1.78 -14.91 -10.80
CA PRO A 119 -2.11 -15.85 -11.85
C PRO A 119 -2.87 -15.16 -12.97
N GLU A 120 -2.60 -15.58 -14.20
CA GLU A 120 -3.38 -15.16 -15.35
C GLU A 120 -4.87 -15.55 -15.21
N PHE A 121 -5.76 -14.77 -15.80
CA PHE A 121 -7.21 -15.08 -15.83
C PHE A 121 -7.53 -16.44 -16.46
N SER A 122 -6.64 -16.95 -17.32
CA SER A 122 -6.70 -18.28 -17.90
C SER A 122 -6.54 -19.39 -16.86
N GLU A 123 -5.71 -19.17 -15.83
CA GLU A 123 -5.43 -20.11 -14.74
C GLU A 123 -6.45 -19.94 -13.59
N VAL A 124 -6.68 -18.69 -13.20
CA VAL A 124 -7.61 -18.32 -12.13
C VAL A 124 -8.61 -17.29 -12.63
N PRO A 125 -9.73 -17.73 -13.21
CA PRO A 125 -10.79 -16.82 -13.64
C PRO A 125 -11.25 -15.89 -12.51
N LEU A 126 -11.59 -14.65 -12.82
CA LEU A 126 -12.01 -13.59 -11.88
C LEU A 126 -13.06 -14.10 -10.85
N ARG A 127 -14.00 -14.93 -11.28
CA ARG A 127 -15.00 -15.53 -10.38
C ARG A 127 -14.38 -16.41 -9.29
N LYS A 128 -13.32 -17.17 -9.62
CA LYS A 128 -12.58 -17.99 -8.63
C LYS A 128 -11.79 -17.12 -7.67
N PHE A 129 -11.15 -16.06 -8.19
CA PHE A 129 -10.44 -15.09 -7.37
C PHE A 129 -11.38 -14.41 -6.37
N LYS A 130 -12.50 -13.85 -6.82
CA LYS A 130 -13.51 -13.21 -5.96
C LYS A 130 -14.11 -14.16 -4.92
N LYS A 131 -14.25 -15.46 -5.23
CA LYS A 131 -14.67 -16.48 -4.26
C LYS A 131 -13.59 -16.78 -3.22
N ARG A 132 -12.32 -16.75 -3.61
CA ARG A 132 -11.18 -16.98 -2.71
C ARG A 132 -10.97 -15.80 -1.76
N PHE A 133 -11.12 -14.59 -2.28
CA PHE A 133 -10.99 -13.32 -1.55
C PHE A 133 -12.33 -12.57 -1.57
N PRO A 134 -13.29 -12.94 -0.71
CA PRO A 134 -14.62 -12.35 -0.73
C PRO A 134 -14.56 -10.87 -0.33
N ALA A 135 -15.41 -10.05 -0.96
CA ALA A 135 -15.59 -8.67 -0.53
C ALA A 135 -16.09 -8.60 0.92
N GLY A 136 -15.64 -7.57 1.64
CA GLY A 136 -16.04 -7.37 3.03
C GLY A 136 -14.92 -6.79 3.89
N LYS A 137 -15.20 -6.68 5.19
CA LYS A 137 -14.30 -6.08 6.16
C LYS A 137 -13.26 -7.08 6.64
N TYR A 138 -12.04 -6.91 6.22
CA TYR A 138 -10.87 -7.63 6.71
C TYR A 138 -10.35 -6.99 7.99
N THR A 139 -9.82 -7.79 8.92
CA THR A 139 -9.33 -7.29 10.19
C THR A 139 -7.84 -7.50 10.35
N PHE A 140 -7.17 -6.41 10.65
CA PHE A 140 -5.76 -6.32 10.95
C PHE A 140 -5.59 -6.33 12.47
N ARG A 141 -4.79 -7.22 12.99
CA ARG A 141 -4.48 -7.32 14.42
C ARG A 141 -3.00 -7.46 14.60
N GLY A 142 -2.46 -6.74 15.55
CA GLY A 142 -1.04 -6.78 15.86
C GLY A 142 -0.77 -6.69 17.35
N ARG A 143 0.50 -6.76 17.67
CA ARG A 143 1.05 -6.44 18.98
C ARG A 143 2.35 -5.68 18.77
N SER A 144 2.49 -4.53 19.43
CA SER A 144 3.73 -3.76 19.45
C SER A 144 4.80 -4.43 20.31
N VAL A 145 6.03 -4.02 20.16
CA VAL A 145 7.17 -4.55 20.93
C VAL A 145 7.00 -4.35 22.44
N ASP A 146 6.31 -3.29 22.87
CA ASP A 146 5.96 -3.03 24.28
C ASP A 146 4.70 -3.78 24.76
N GLY A 147 4.13 -4.67 23.92
CA GLY A 147 3.01 -5.54 24.26
C GLY A 147 1.64 -4.95 24.08
N ARG A 148 1.50 -3.70 23.60
CA ARG A 148 0.19 -3.08 23.32
C ARG A 148 -0.48 -3.77 22.13
N LYS A 149 -1.82 -3.80 22.13
CA LYS A 149 -2.60 -4.28 20.99
C LYS A 149 -2.58 -3.26 19.89
N ILE A 150 -2.45 -3.73 18.65
CA ILE A 150 -2.63 -2.95 17.42
C ILE A 150 -3.87 -3.48 16.73
N ALA A 151 -4.71 -2.60 16.17
CA ALA A 151 -5.95 -3.01 15.53
C ALA A 151 -6.36 -2.03 14.42
N GLY A 152 -6.72 -2.58 13.29
CA GLY A 152 -7.30 -1.88 12.14
C GLY A 152 -8.23 -2.79 11.35
N SER A 153 -8.79 -2.24 10.30
CA SER A 153 -9.61 -3.00 9.36
C SER A 153 -9.71 -2.24 8.05
N ASP A 154 -9.75 -2.98 6.96
CA ASP A 154 -10.03 -2.44 5.64
C ASP A 154 -11.18 -3.18 4.97
N LYS A 155 -11.82 -2.55 3.99
CA LYS A 155 -12.96 -3.11 3.26
C LYS A 155 -12.54 -3.42 1.83
N LEU A 156 -12.12 -4.64 1.60
CA LEU A 156 -11.93 -5.14 0.23
C LEU A 156 -13.26 -5.08 -0.53
N THR A 157 -13.26 -4.44 -1.68
CA THR A 157 -14.37 -4.46 -2.63
C THR A 157 -14.03 -5.33 -3.83
N HIS A 158 -14.99 -5.50 -4.75
CA HIS A 158 -14.73 -6.12 -6.04
C HIS A 158 -15.01 -5.13 -7.20
N VAL A 159 -14.95 -3.83 -6.89
CA VAL A 159 -14.92 -2.77 -7.90
C VAL A 159 -13.48 -2.72 -8.41
N ILE A 160 -13.28 -3.16 -9.63
CA ILE A 160 -11.96 -3.20 -10.28
C ILE A 160 -12.08 -2.28 -11.48
N PRO A 161 -11.30 -1.18 -11.56
CA PRO A 161 -11.34 -0.28 -12.71
C PRO A 161 -10.85 -1.00 -13.96
N GLU A 162 -11.29 -0.60 -15.14
CA GLU A 162 -10.64 -1.01 -16.39
C GLU A 162 -9.23 -0.41 -16.47
N GLY A 163 -8.35 -1.07 -17.23
CA GLY A 163 -7.01 -0.55 -17.49
C GLY A 163 -7.06 0.75 -18.27
N PRO A 164 -6.25 1.75 -17.91
CA PRO A 164 -6.15 2.99 -18.67
C PRO A 164 -5.79 2.74 -20.13
N VAL A 165 -6.45 3.43 -21.05
CA VAL A 165 -6.10 3.40 -22.48
C VAL A 165 -5.01 4.43 -22.71
N ILE A 166 -3.75 4.00 -22.76
CA ILE A 166 -2.61 4.88 -23.00
C ILE A 166 -2.63 5.33 -24.46
N THR A 167 -2.65 6.63 -24.70
CA THR A 167 -2.69 7.25 -26.02
C THR A 167 -1.33 7.78 -26.47
N SER A 168 -0.42 8.05 -25.53
CA SER A 168 0.98 8.42 -25.76
C SER A 168 1.87 7.90 -24.62
N PRO A 169 3.05 7.32 -24.91
CA PRO A 169 3.50 6.88 -26.21
C PRO A 169 2.67 5.72 -26.75
N THR A 170 2.68 5.51 -28.06
CA THR A 170 2.06 4.34 -28.66
C THR A 170 3.01 3.14 -28.61
N LYS A 171 2.46 1.94 -28.74
CA LYS A 171 3.24 0.69 -28.64
C LYS A 171 4.40 0.68 -29.66
N ASN A 172 5.63 0.47 -29.15
CA ASN A 172 6.88 0.46 -29.89
C ASN A 172 7.24 1.80 -30.57
N GLU A 173 6.64 2.89 -30.16
CA GLU A 173 7.01 4.22 -30.62
C GLU A 173 8.46 4.55 -30.25
N GLN A 174 9.15 5.28 -31.11
CA GLN A 174 10.44 5.85 -30.80
C GLN A 174 10.30 7.32 -30.43
N VAL A 175 10.46 7.63 -29.16
CA VAL A 175 10.29 8.99 -28.61
C VAL A 175 11.64 9.67 -28.40
N ASN A 176 11.61 11.00 -28.35
CA ASN A 176 12.78 11.78 -27.93
C ASN A 176 12.71 11.98 -26.39
N ALA A 177 13.83 11.76 -25.69
CA ALA A 177 13.88 11.93 -24.24
C ALA A 177 13.42 13.31 -23.78
N ASN A 178 13.67 14.36 -24.57
CA ASN A 178 13.32 15.74 -24.22
C ASN A 178 11.84 16.09 -24.44
N SER A 179 11.03 15.16 -24.92
CA SER A 179 9.63 15.46 -25.29
C SER A 179 8.65 14.32 -25.02
N LEU A 180 8.95 13.44 -24.06
CA LEU A 180 8.02 12.39 -23.69
C LEU A 180 6.90 12.94 -22.83
N ALA A 181 5.70 12.98 -23.38
CA ALA A 181 4.45 13.14 -22.63
C ALA A 181 3.71 11.80 -22.59
N VAL A 182 3.34 11.36 -21.40
CA VAL A 182 2.47 10.20 -21.20
C VAL A 182 1.03 10.70 -21.09
N SER A 183 0.14 10.12 -21.92
CA SER A 183 -1.28 10.51 -21.94
C SER A 183 -2.16 9.27 -22.02
N TRP A 184 -3.36 9.35 -21.42
CA TRP A 184 -4.34 8.25 -21.39
C TRP A 184 -5.77 8.78 -21.38
N GLU A 185 -6.72 7.91 -21.69
CA GLU A 185 -8.14 8.23 -21.58
C GLU A 185 -8.62 8.09 -20.13
N PRO A 186 -9.55 8.96 -19.65
CA PRO A 186 -10.15 8.79 -18.33
C PRO A 186 -10.83 7.43 -18.18
N VAL A 187 -10.56 6.72 -17.10
CA VAL A 187 -11.21 5.44 -16.81
C VAL A 187 -12.59 5.68 -16.23
N THR A 188 -13.62 5.16 -16.93
CA THR A 188 -15.03 5.32 -16.55
C THR A 188 -15.77 4.00 -16.32
N ASN A 189 -15.11 2.89 -16.56
CA ASN A 189 -15.66 1.54 -16.37
C ASN A 189 -15.03 0.82 -15.16
N PRO A 190 -15.80 -0.03 -14.48
CA PRO A 190 -17.24 -0.28 -14.67
C PRO A 190 -18.10 0.93 -14.32
N ALA A 191 -19.34 0.99 -14.84
CA ALA A 191 -20.26 2.08 -14.56
C ALA A 191 -20.37 2.39 -13.07
N GLY A 192 -20.14 3.65 -12.69
CA GLY A 192 -20.11 4.12 -11.31
C GLY A 192 -18.77 3.91 -10.59
N VAL A 193 -17.70 3.51 -11.28
CA VAL A 193 -16.35 3.54 -10.73
C VAL A 193 -15.96 4.99 -10.43
N GLU A 194 -15.33 5.19 -9.28
CA GLU A 194 -14.81 6.49 -8.88
C GLU A 194 -13.30 6.39 -8.75
N ILE A 195 -12.58 6.92 -9.73
CA ILE A 195 -11.12 6.97 -9.71
C ILE A 195 -10.69 7.99 -8.65
N ALA A 196 -9.81 7.58 -7.77
CA ALA A 196 -9.22 8.41 -6.73
C ALA A 196 -7.92 9.07 -7.19
N SER A 197 -7.12 8.36 -7.99
CA SER A 197 -5.84 8.84 -8.50
C SER A 197 -5.36 8.00 -9.67
N TYR A 198 -4.39 8.54 -10.40
CA TYR A 198 -3.57 7.79 -11.33
C TYR A 198 -2.12 7.71 -10.83
N GLN A 199 -1.41 6.68 -11.26
CA GLN A 199 0.03 6.60 -11.08
C GLN A 199 0.66 6.30 -12.44
N VAL A 200 1.72 7.03 -12.77
CA VAL A 200 2.52 6.82 -13.98
C VAL A 200 3.90 6.36 -13.55
N ILE A 201 4.34 5.23 -14.10
CA ILE A 201 5.66 4.65 -13.85
C ILE A 201 6.38 4.50 -15.19
N VAL A 202 7.62 4.96 -15.27
CA VAL A 202 8.49 4.70 -16.41
C VAL A 202 9.60 3.77 -15.98
N VAL A 203 9.69 2.63 -16.65
CA VAL A 203 10.68 1.59 -16.39
C VAL A 203 11.64 1.49 -17.56
N GLN A 204 12.93 1.50 -17.28
CA GLN A 204 14.00 1.09 -18.20
C GLN A 204 14.72 -0.08 -17.55
N GLU A 205 14.31 -1.29 -17.92
CA GLU A 205 14.68 -2.52 -17.24
C GLU A 205 16.18 -2.62 -16.90
N PRO A 206 16.53 -3.01 -15.66
CA PRO A 206 15.62 -3.42 -14.57
C PRO A 206 15.29 -2.28 -13.58
N VAL A 207 15.33 -1.01 -14.02
CA VAL A 207 15.24 0.17 -13.15
C VAL A 207 13.95 0.94 -13.39
N GLU A 208 13.17 1.12 -12.33
CA GLU A 208 12.11 2.13 -12.27
C GLU A 208 12.76 3.53 -12.27
N ARG A 209 12.47 4.32 -13.28
CA ARG A 209 13.12 5.64 -13.50
C ARG A 209 12.32 6.78 -12.94
N VAL A 210 11.00 6.68 -13.02
CA VAL A 210 10.06 7.72 -12.58
C VAL A 210 8.82 7.05 -12.03
N THR A 211 8.33 7.57 -10.89
CA THR A 211 7.01 7.26 -10.36
C THR A 211 6.32 8.56 -10.00
N LEU A 212 5.17 8.83 -10.62
CA LEU A 212 4.36 10.02 -10.40
C LEU A 212 2.97 9.63 -9.91
N ASN A 213 2.56 10.17 -8.77
CA ASN A 213 1.19 10.06 -8.27
C ASN A 213 0.43 11.32 -8.67
N LEU A 214 -0.72 11.15 -9.31
CA LEU A 214 -1.47 12.20 -9.96
C LEU A 214 -2.93 12.18 -9.51
N ASP A 215 -3.57 13.35 -9.46
CA ASP A 215 -4.97 13.47 -9.14
C ASP A 215 -5.86 12.82 -10.22
N ALA A 216 -7.09 12.48 -9.86
CA ALA A 216 -8.01 11.74 -10.71
C ALA A 216 -8.43 12.46 -12.01
N ASP A 217 -8.30 13.79 -12.07
CA ASP A 217 -8.62 14.62 -13.23
C ASP A 217 -7.44 14.82 -14.19
N VAL A 218 -6.25 14.37 -13.80
CA VAL A 218 -5.04 14.41 -14.63
C VAL A 218 -5.03 13.21 -15.56
N THR A 219 -4.87 13.47 -16.87
CA THR A 219 -4.80 12.42 -17.92
C THR A 219 -3.59 12.58 -18.85
N SER A 220 -2.65 13.45 -18.48
CA SER A 220 -1.38 13.61 -19.18
C SER A 220 -0.31 14.18 -18.25
N VAL A 221 0.95 13.77 -18.44
CA VAL A 221 2.08 14.29 -17.70
C VAL A 221 3.37 14.22 -18.52
N ASP A 222 4.18 15.27 -18.43
CA ASP A 222 5.51 15.28 -19.04
C ASP A 222 6.51 14.52 -18.18
N ILE A 223 7.33 13.70 -18.80
CA ILE A 223 8.40 12.95 -18.12
C ILE A 223 9.71 13.72 -18.22
N PRO A 224 10.40 13.99 -17.09
CA PRO A 224 11.68 14.67 -17.10
C PRO A 224 12.72 13.95 -17.97
N ALA A 225 13.35 14.69 -18.88
CA ALA A 225 14.35 14.13 -19.80
C ALA A 225 15.52 13.46 -19.07
N GLU A 226 15.88 14.00 -17.90
CA GLU A 226 16.97 13.51 -17.06
C GLU A 226 16.70 12.12 -16.48
N ALA A 227 15.43 11.71 -16.43
CA ALA A 227 15.04 10.39 -15.98
C ALA A 227 15.23 9.31 -17.07
N LEU A 228 15.40 9.71 -18.33
CA LEU A 228 15.43 8.81 -19.46
C LEU A 228 16.85 8.64 -20.00
N THR A 229 17.24 7.40 -20.29
CA THR A 229 18.51 7.07 -20.95
C THR A 229 18.23 6.67 -22.38
N PRO A 230 18.69 7.46 -23.39
CA PRO A 230 18.56 7.07 -24.80
C PRO A 230 19.23 5.73 -25.08
N GLY A 231 18.58 4.90 -25.91
CA GLY A 231 19.08 3.60 -26.27
C GLY A 231 19.01 2.52 -25.18
N ALA A 232 18.37 2.81 -24.04
CA ALA A 232 18.12 1.79 -23.03
C ALA A 232 17.25 0.66 -23.61
N PRO A 233 17.60 -0.62 -23.34
CA PRO A 233 16.77 -1.74 -23.74
C PRO A 233 15.48 -1.75 -22.91
N GLU A 234 14.42 -2.33 -23.48
CA GLU A 234 13.17 -2.63 -22.75
C GLU A 234 12.64 -1.47 -21.91
N THR A 235 12.30 -0.39 -22.59
CA THR A 235 11.63 0.76 -21.93
C THR A 235 10.12 0.61 -22.03
N LYS A 236 9.40 0.82 -20.94
CA LYS A 236 7.94 0.83 -20.89
C LYS A 236 7.42 1.95 -20.01
N VAL A 237 6.21 2.35 -20.28
CA VAL A 237 5.38 3.14 -19.37
C VAL A 237 4.25 2.28 -18.83
N GLU A 238 3.97 2.43 -17.57
CA GLU A 238 2.83 1.84 -16.86
C GLU A 238 1.93 2.97 -16.38
N VAL A 239 0.64 2.83 -16.61
CA VAL A 239 -0.36 3.74 -16.06
C VAL A 239 -1.33 2.92 -15.22
N LEU A 240 -1.47 3.28 -13.95
CA LEU A 240 -2.35 2.65 -13.00
C LEU A 240 -3.55 3.57 -12.75
N ALA A 241 -4.75 3.04 -12.85
CA ALA A 241 -5.96 3.68 -12.35
C ALA A 241 -6.30 3.09 -10.97
N LYS A 242 -6.33 3.93 -9.93
CA LYS A 242 -6.70 3.55 -8.56
C LYS A 242 -8.10 4.06 -8.25
N GLU A 243 -9.02 3.16 -7.91
CA GLU A 243 -10.36 3.56 -7.50
C GLU A 243 -10.44 3.77 -5.98
N LYS A 244 -11.50 4.42 -5.51
CA LYS A 244 -11.67 4.87 -4.11
C LYS A 244 -11.49 3.81 -3.02
N SER A 245 -11.69 2.52 -3.31
CA SER A 245 -11.46 1.46 -2.33
C SER A 245 -10.04 0.90 -2.36
N GLY A 246 -9.15 1.49 -3.17
CA GLY A 246 -7.77 1.09 -3.31
C GLY A 246 -7.49 0.08 -4.42
N ASN A 247 -8.52 -0.60 -4.97
CA ASN A 247 -8.27 -1.51 -6.09
C ASN A 247 -7.75 -0.74 -7.30
N GLN A 248 -6.85 -1.37 -8.05
CA GLN A 248 -6.17 -0.71 -9.16
C GLN A 248 -5.99 -1.63 -10.36
N THR A 249 -5.83 -1.00 -11.53
CA THR A 249 -5.52 -1.71 -12.76
C THR A 249 -4.41 -1.01 -13.51
N ILE A 250 -3.41 -1.79 -13.89
CA ILE A 250 -2.24 -1.37 -14.67
C ILE A 250 -2.50 -1.63 -16.15
N THR A 251 -2.04 -0.71 -16.99
CA THR A 251 -1.80 -0.94 -18.41
C THR A 251 -0.37 -0.56 -18.74
N GLU A 252 0.30 -1.36 -19.56
CA GLU A 252 1.68 -1.16 -19.96
C GLU A 252 1.82 -0.91 -21.46
N VAL A 253 2.70 0.00 -21.83
CA VAL A 253 3.07 0.24 -23.24
C VAL A 253 4.59 0.27 -23.38
N PRO A 254 5.19 -0.68 -24.13
CA PRO A 254 6.59 -0.63 -24.47
C PRO A 254 6.86 0.44 -25.55
N PHE A 255 7.98 1.15 -25.40
CA PHE A 255 8.46 2.15 -26.34
C PHE A 255 9.99 2.20 -26.35
N SER A 256 10.61 3.05 -27.16
CA SER A 256 12.06 3.26 -27.17
C SER A 256 12.40 4.74 -27.07
N VAL A 257 13.58 5.04 -26.50
CA VAL A 257 14.07 6.41 -26.33
C VAL A 257 15.29 6.63 -27.24
N LYS A 258 15.29 7.70 -28.05
CA LYS A 258 16.40 8.14 -28.91
C LYS A 258 17.02 9.44 -28.44
#